data_3a086acf47b525bb16eae28939d992ef
#
_entry.id   3a086acf47b525bb16eae28939d992ef
#
_cell.length_a   1.000
_cell.length_b   1.000
_cell.length_c   1.000
_cell.angle_alpha   90.00
_cell.angle_beta   90.00
_cell.angle_gamma   90.00
#
_symmetry.space_group_name_H-M   'P 1'
#
loop_
_entity.id
_entity.type
_entity.pdbx_description
1 polymer ?
#
loop_
_entity_poly.entity_id
_entity_poly.type
_entity_poly.pdbx_seq_one_letter_code
_entity_poly.pdbx_strand_id
1 'polypeptide(L)'
;MNESDLAPKLAVLKALAADEHVTRVAERVGLPQPTVSRWIAELGEQLGAPLLVKSGRRVRLTRAGRLLAEAATRSLAALEPGLREVEEELDPEKGHVALGFLHMLGRAIVPELVRSYRAEHPHVRFSLVQNARHAVVEKLIGGEIDLALVAPPPVGPEFESVVVFEQPLIVVVPAGHRLESRRAVRIEDLADEDLITLEHGYGLRQITDDMCATAGFTPRYVFECQEIETVRGLVAAGLGVALLTHAEFVPPPGLRELPLSPRTGRIFGLAWLKDNPLPPAVRAFRDHALKTHGVER
;
A
#
# COMPACT_ATOMS: atom_id res chain seq x y z
N MET A 1 5.56 20.65 -34.88
CA MET A 1 4.35 19.83 -34.64
C MET A 1 4.13 19.77 -33.14
N ASN A 2 2.99 20.24 -32.67
CA ASN A 2 2.72 20.25 -31.22
C ASN A 2 2.11 18.88 -30.85
N GLU A 3 2.70 18.14 -29.91
CA GLU A 3 2.27 16.77 -29.55
C GLU A 3 0.83 16.72 -29.04
N SER A 4 0.36 17.75 -28.34
CA SER A 4 -1.00 17.83 -27.82
C SER A 4 -2.10 17.89 -28.90
N ASP A 5 -1.75 18.32 -30.12
CA ASP A 5 -2.68 18.43 -31.24
C ASP A 5 -2.60 17.20 -32.20
N LEU A 6 -1.65 16.31 -31.97
CA LEU A 6 -1.36 15.18 -32.86
C LEU A 6 -2.27 13.98 -32.59
N ALA A 7 -2.53 13.62 -31.34
CA ALA A 7 -3.24 12.40 -30.98
C ALA A 7 -4.65 12.28 -31.58
N PRO A 8 -5.51 13.32 -31.56
CA PRO A 8 -6.82 13.25 -32.20
C PRO A 8 -6.71 13.07 -33.71
N LYS A 9 -5.73 13.71 -34.36
CA LYS A 9 -5.51 13.61 -35.83
C LYS A 9 -5.03 12.19 -36.21
N LEU A 10 -4.20 11.55 -35.35
CA LEU A 10 -3.75 10.17 -35.55
C LEU A 10 -4.92 9.17 -35.42
N ALA A 11 -5.84 9.40 -34.48
CA ALA A 11 -7.04 8.57 -34.33
C ALA A 11 -7.93 8.63 -35.58
N VAL A 12 -8.12 9.82 -36.17
CA VAL A 12 -8.82 10.01 -37.41
C VAL A 12 -8.12 9.30 -38.57
N LEU A 13 -6.80 9.38 -38.65
CA LEU A 13 -6.03 8.73 -39.72
C LEU A 13 -6.08 7.20 -39.60
N LYS A 14 -6.00 6.64 -38.38
CA LYS A 14 -6.23 5.20 -38.10
C LYS A 14 -7.61 4.77 -38.60
N ALA A 15 -8.66 5.55 -38.31
CA ALA A 15 -10.01 5.25 -38.71
C ALA A 15 -10.18 5.29 -40.25
N LEU A 16 -9.52 6.24 -40.94
CA LEU A 16 -9.49 6.33 -42.38
C LEU A 16 -8.73 5.19 -43.08
N ALA A 17 -7.76 4.60 -42.37
CA ALA A 17 -7.07 3.41 -42.90
C ALA A 17 -7.98 2.17 -42.91
N ALA A 18 -8.92 2.10 -41.98
CA ALA A 18 -9.90 1.00 -41.89
C ALA A 18 -11.12 1.21 -42.82
N ASP A 19 -11.46 2.48 -43.11
CA ASP A 19 -12.62 2.83 -43.91
C ASP A 19 -12.31 4.07 -44.77
N GLU A 20 -12.14 3.86 -46.06
CA GLU A 20 -11.76 4.90 -47.04
C GLU A 20 -12.89 5.92 -47.34
N HIS A 21 -13.85 6.09 -46.43
CA HIS A 21 -14.98 7.01 -46.52
C HIS A 21 -14.94 8.08 -45.41
N VAL A 22 -14.57 9.32 -45.79
CA VAL A 22 -14.42 10.44 -44.84
C VAL A 22 -15.70 10.71 -44.04
N THR A 23 -16.88 10.64 -44.68
CA THR A 23 -18.17 10.89 -44.01
C THR A 23 -18.46 9.84 -42.94
N ARG A 24 -18.27 8.55 -43.25
CA ARG A 24 -18.48 7.47 -42.27
C ARG A 24 -17.47 7.52 -41.13
N VAL A 25 -16.23 7.85 -41.42
CA VAL A 25 -15.21 8.05 -40.41
C VAL A 25 -15.57 9.22 -39.50
N ALA A 26 -16.02 10.35 -40.07
CA ALA A 26 -16.47 11.52 -39.34
C ALA A 26 -17.60 11.17 -38.35
N GLU A 27 -18.62 10.43 -38.78
CA GLU A 27 -19.70 9.91 -37.94
C GLU A 27 -19.17 9.00 -36.83
N ARG A 28 -18.25 8.07 -37.13
CA ARG A 28 -17.67 7.14 -36.17
C ARG A 28 -16.84 7.82 -35.07
N VAL A 29 -16.08 8.86 -35.45
CA VAL A 29 -15.24 9.62 -34.50
C VAL A 29 -15.98 10.79 -33.84
N GLY A 30 -17.25 11.00 -34.14
CA GLY A 30 -18.08 12.06 -33.56
C GLY A 30 -17.67 13.48 -33.95
N LEU A 31 -17.07 13.66 -35.17
CA LEU A 31 -16.57 14.93 -35.65
C LEU A 31 -17.27 15.35 -36.94
N PRO A 32 -17.42 16.68 -37.20
CA PRO A 32 -17.87 17.17 -38.49
C PRO A 32 -16.91 16.74 -39.60
N GLN A 33 -17.45 16.29 -40.73
CA GLN A 33 -16.66 15.88 -41.89
C GLN A 33 -15.65 16.94 -42.36
N PRO A 34 -15.98 18.27 -42.41
CA PRO A 34 -15.00 19.29 -42.74
C PRO A 34 -13.79 19.34 -41.78
N THR A 35 -14.02 19.06 -40.51
CA THR A 35 -12.95 19.00 -39.47
C THR A 35 -12.00 17.83 -39.76
N VAL A 36 -12.54 16.64 -40.03
CA VAL A 36 -11.75 15.46 -40.42
C VAL A 36 -10.89 15.74 -41.64
N SER A 37 -11.48 16.30 -42.67
CA SER A 37 -10.76 16.64 -43.91
C SER A 37 -9.66 17.67 -43.68
N ARG A 38 -9.94 18.71 -42.91
CA ARG A 38 -8.97 19.75 -42.55
C ARG A 38 -7.79 19.17 -41.75
N TRP A 39 -8.04 18.36 -40.73
CA TRP A 39 -7.00 17.77 -39.90
C TRP A 39 -6.03 16.90 -40.67
N ILE A 40 -6.53 16.11 -41.65
CA ILE A 40 -5.67 15.29 -42.51
C ILE A 40 -4.87 16.14 -43.49
N ALA A 41 -5.46 17.21 -44.02
CA ALA A 41 -4.74 18.16 -44.87
C ALA A 41 -3.62 18.87 -44.10
N GLU A 42 -3.90 19.39 -42.93
CA GLU A 42 -2.91 20.03 -42.04
C GLU A 42 -1.73 19.07 -41.69
N LEU A 43 -2.01 17.80 -41.38
CA LEU A 43 -0.96 16.80 -41.18
C LEU A 43 -0.11 16.60 -42.42
N GLY A 44 -0.75 16.54 -43.59
CA GLY A 44 -0.06 16.42 -44.88
C GLY A 44 0.84 17.61 -45.19
N GLU A 45 0.36 18.83 -44.94
CA GLU A 45 1.15 20.08 -45.10
C GLU A 45 2.37 20.10 -44.14
N GLN A 46 2.19 19.75 -42.87
CA GLN A 46 3.26 19.70 -41.91
C GLN A 46 4.36 18.67 -42.25
N LEU A 47 3.97 17.57 -42.90
CA LEU A 47 4.90 16.52 -43.34
C LEU A 47 5.45 16.73 -44.74
N GLY A 48 4.96 17.75 -45.48
CA GLY A 48 5.37 18.03 -46.85
C GLY A 48 4.88 16.99 -47.90
N ALA A 49 3.85 16.18 -47.53
CA ALA A 49 3.34 15.12 -48.40
C ALA A 49 1.82 14.92 -48.21
N PRO A 50 1.04 14.82 -49.28
CA PRO A 50 -0.39 14.50 -49.15
C PRO A 50 -0.59 13.11 -48.56
N LEU A 51 -1.47 13.00 -47.55
CA LEU A 51 -1.78 11.72 -46.90
C LEU A 51 -2.95 10.98 -47.57
N LEU A 52 -3.82 11.71 -48.23
CA LEU A 52 -4.98 11.19 -48.97
C LEU A 52 -4.95 11.62 -50.42
N VAL A 53 -5.49 10.79 -51.30
CA VAL A 53 -5.82 11.10 -52.70
C VAL A 53 -7.29 10.77 -52.95
N LYS A 54 -7.95 11.59 -53.77
CA LYS A 54 -9.34 11.34 -54.21
C LYS A 54 -9.37 10.16 -55.17
N SER A 55 -10.31 9.25 -54.98
CA SER A 55 -10.59 8.13 -55.86
C SER A 55 -12.11 8.05 -56.09
N GLY A 56 -12.62 8.84 -57.05
CA GLY A 56 -14.06 8.99 -57.27
C GLY A 56 -14.77 9.64 -56.06
N ARG A 57 -15.75 8.93 -55.50
CA ARG A 57 -16.46 9.34 -54.25
C ARG A 57 -15.79 8.89 -52.97
N ARG A 58 -14.63 8.20 -53.07
CA ARG A 58 -13.85 7.72 -51.93
C ARG A 58 -12.52 8.46 -51.83
N VAL A 59 -11.85 8.28 -50.74
CA VAL A 59 -10.45 8.68 -50.54
C VAL A 59 -9.59 7.45 -50.37
N ARG A 60 -8.35 7.50 -50.83
CA ARG A 60 -7.35 6.45 -50.60
C ARG A 60 -6.14 7.03 -49.88
N LEU A 61 -5.56 6.28 -48.97
CA LEU A 61 -4.30 6.65 -48.36
C LEU A 61 -3.16 6.61 -49.40
N THR A 62 -2.33 7.64 -49.40
CA THR A 62 -1.04 7.63 -50.10
C THR A 62 -0.08 6.66 -49.43
N ARG A 63 1.12 6.46 -49.96
CA ARG A 63 2.18 5.72 -49.29
C ARG A 63 2.55 6.37 -47.93
N ALA A 64 2.69 7.70 -47.91
CA ALA A 64 2.94 8.47 -46.69
C ALA A 64 1.79 8.33 -45.70
N GLY A 65 0.51 8.42 -46.17
CA GLY A 65 -0.67 8.20 -45.33
C GLY A 65 -0.72 6.81 -44.71
N ARG A 66 -0.37 5.75 -45.42
CA ARG A 66 -0.33 4.38 -44.89
C ARG A 66 0.75 4.23 -43.82
N LEU A 67 1.98 4.69 -44.07
CA LEU A 67 3.07 4.64 -43.10
C LEU A 67 2.70 5.35 -41.80
N LEU A 68 2.09 6.54 -41.92
CA LEU A 68 1.66 7.29 -40.74
C LEU A 68 0.47 6.61 -40.02
N ALA A 69 -0.49 6.05 -40.75
CA ALA A 69 -1.62 5.31 -40.17
C ALA A 69 -1.17 4.04 -39.44
N GLU A 70 -0.19 3.32 -39.96
CA GLU A 70 0.42 2.16 -39.27
C GLU A 70 1.13 2.59 -37.99
N ALA A 71 1.90 3.69 -38.01
CA ALA A 71 2.52 4.25 -36.84
C ALA A 71 1.48 4.68 -35.80
N ALA A 72 0.42 5.40 -36.23
CA ALA A 72 -0.71 5.80 -35.39
C ALA A 72 -1.40 4.60 -34.74
N THR A 73 -1.61 3.53 -35.49
CA THR A 73 -2.22 2.30 -34.96
C THR A 73 -1.38 1.67 -33.86
N ARG A 74 -0.06 1.56 -34.05
CA ARG A 74 0.85 1.02 -33.04
C ARG A 74 0.90 1.90 -31.77
N SER A 75 1.00 3.23 -31.96
CA SER A 75 1.08 4.17 -30.84
C SER A 75 -0.20 4.17 -29.99
N LEU A 76 -1.38 4.19 -30.65
CA LEU A 76 -2.66 4.15 -29.93
C LEU A 76 -2.89 2.79 -29.26
N ALA A 77 -2.49 1.69 -29.90
CA ALA A 77 -2.57 0.37 -29.28
C ALA A 77 -1.66 0.23 -28.04
N ALA A 78 -0.53 0.93 -28.00
CA ALA A 78 0.35 0.94 -26.84
C ALA A 78 -0.26 1.69 -25.64
N LEU A 79 -1.20 2.61 -25.85
CA LEU A 79 -1.90 3.33 -24.76
C LEU A 79 -3.10 2.55 -24.19
N GLU A 80 -3.71 1.66 -24.97
CA GLU A 80 -4.91 0.92 -24.55
C GLU A 80 -4.71 0.09 -23.26
N PRO A 81 -3.57 -0.61 -23.02
CA PRO A 81 -3.33 -1.29 -21.76
C PRO A 81 -3.30 -0.34 -20.57
N GLY A 82 -2.57 0.79 -20.69
CA GLY A 82 -2.50 1.77 -19.59
C GLY A 82 -3.85 2.41 -19.27
N LEU A 83 -4.68 2.68 -20.27
CA LEU A 83 -6.04 3.18 -20.02
C LEU A 83 -6.90 2.14 -19.30
N ARG A 84 -6.78 0.86 -19.67
CA ARG A 84 -7.48 -0.22 -18.95
C ARG A 84 -6.98 -0.39 -17.52
N GLU A 85 -5.68 -0.26 -17.28
CA GLU A 85 -5.13 -0.29 -15.92
C GLU A 85 -5.70 0.84 -15.05
N VAL A 86 -5.84 2.05 -15.59
CA VAL A 86 -6.48 3.18 -14.90
C VAL A 86 -7.97 2.91 -14.65
N GLU A 87 -8.70 2.35 -15.64
CA GLU A 87 -10.11 1.99 -15.47
C GLU A 87 -10.28 0.90 -14.40
N GLU A 88 -9.41 -0.11 -14.38
CA GLU A 88 -9.41 -1.16 -13.34
C GLU A 88 -9.08 -0.59 -11.96
N GLU A 89 -8.14 0.37 -11.87
CA GLU A 89 -7.78 1.04 -10.62
C GLU A 89 -8.94 1.87 -10.04
N LEU A 90 -9.76 2.44 -10.91
CA LEU A 90 -10.95 3.21 -10.54
C LEU A 90 -12.18 2.33 -10.26
N ASP A 91 -12.13 1.03 -10.56
CA ASP A 91 -13.21 0.07 -10.31
C ASP A 91 -13.09 -0.48 -8.87
N PRO A 92 -14.07 -0.22 -7.97
CA PRO A 92 -14.03 -0.72 -6.60
C PRO A 92 -14.00 -2.26 -6.51
N GLU A 93 -14.44 -2.96 -7.55
CA GLU A 93 -14.50 -4.42 -7.60
C GLU A 93 -13.25 -5.08 -8.19
N LYS A 94 -12.36 -4.31 -8.86
CA LYS A 94 -11.18 -4.85 -9.56
C LYS A 94 -9.88 -4.17 -9.21
N GLY A 95 -9.93 -3.07 -8.46
CA GLY A 95 -8.78 -2.26 -8.10
C GLY A 95 -7.68 -3.02 -7.38
N HIS A 96 -6.66 -2.29 -6.98
CA HIS A 96 -5.51 -2.80 -6.27
C HIS A 96 -5.41 -2.16 -4.87
N VAL A 97 -4.99 -2.94 -3.88
CA VAL A 97 -4.72 -2.47 -2.50
C VAL A 97 -3.31 -2.83 -2.11
N ALA A 98 -2.46 -1.85 -1.88
CA ALA A 98 -1.12 -2.02 -1.35
C ALA A 98 -1.14 -1.81 0.18
N LEU A 99 -1.07 -2.91 0.94
CA LEU A 99 -1.14 -2.91 2.40
C LEU A 99 0.23 -3.20 3.01
N GLY A 100 0.77 -2.23 3.77
CA GLY A 100 1.93 -2.41 4.63
C GLY A 100 1.53 -2.82 6.04
N PHE A 101 2.29 -3.72 6.68
CA PHE A 101 1.99 -4.19 8.03
C PHE A 101 3.21 -4.77 8.75
N LEU A 102 3.11 -4.87 10.09
CA LEU A 102 4.17 -5.42 10.93
C LEU A 102 4.27 -6.94 10.81
N HIS A 103 5.47 -7.49 10.95
CA HIS A 103 5.76 -8.92 10.81
C HIS A 103 4.76 -9.83 11.53
N MET A 104 4.46 -9.54 12.80
CA MET A 104 3.55 -10.35 13.61
C MET A 104 2.12 -10.43 13.05
N LEU A 105 1.64 -9.41 12.35
CA LEU A 105 0.26 -9.36 11.83
C LEU A 105 0.04 -10.27 10.62
N GLY A 106 1.13 -10.70 9.97
CA GLY A 106 1.08 -11.54 8.76
C GLY A 106 0.66 -12.98 9.00
N ARG A 107 0.59 -13.45 10.26
CA ARG A 107 0.26 -14.84 10.58
C ARG A 107 -1.24 -15.11 10.77
N ALA A 108 -1.98 -14.14 11.29
CA ALA A 108 -3.40 -14.30 11.59
C ALA A 108 -4.23 -13.11 11.12
N ILE A 109 -3.92 -11.90 11.56
CA ILE A 109 -4.79 -10.71 11.37
C ILE A 109 -4.91 -10.34 9.90
N VAL A 110 -3.79 -10.14 9.19
CA VAL A 110 -3.82 -9.73 7.78
C VAL A 110 -4.41 -10.80 6.87
N PRO A 111 -4.05 -12.11 6.99
CA PRO A 111 -4.69 -13.16 6.21
C PRO A 111 -6.20 -13.23 6.39
N GLU A 112 -6.69 -13.12 7.63
CA GLU A 112 -8.12 -13.15 7.92
C GLU A 112 -8.85 -11.92 7.35
N LEU A 113 -8.25 -10.74 7.49
CA LEU A 113 -8.78 -9.49 6.95
C LEU A 113 -8.88 -9.54 5.42
N VAL A 114 -7.83 -10.01 4.75
CA VAL A 114 -7.81 -10.15 3.29
C VAL A 114 -8.79 -11.24 2.85
N ARG A 115 -8.87 -12.36 3.58
CA ARG A 115 -9.81 -13.46 3.29
C ARG A 115 -11.25 -13.00 3.37
N SER A 116 -11.63 -12.31 4.45
CA SER A 116 -13.00 -11.81 4.64
C SER A 116 -13.40 -10.79 3.58
N TYR A 117 -12.51 -9.87 3.24
CA TYR A 117 -12.76 -8.88 2.20
C TYR A 117 -12.89 -9.52 0.80
N ARG A 118 -11.99 -10.43 0.43
CA ARG A 118 -12.02 -11.09 -0.87
C ARG A 118 -13.20 -12.05 -1.05
N ALA A 119 -13.87 -12.46 0.02
CA ALA A 119 -15.12 -13.23 -0.09
C ALA A 119 -16.25 -12.40 -0.74
N GLU A 120 -16.26 -11.09 -0.54
CA GLU A 120 -17.21 -10.15 -1.13
C GLU A 120 -16.67 -9.48 -2.41
N HIS A 121 -15.33 -9.29 -2.51
CA HIS A 121 -14.63 -8.60 -3.60
C HIS A 121 -13.54 -9.49 -4.23
N PRO A 122 -13.89 -10.59 -4.93
CA PRO A 122 -12.94 -11.63 -5.36
C PRO A 122 -11.91 -11.16 -6.39
N HIS A 123 -12.18 -10.08 -7.12
CA HIS A 123 -11.33 -9.57 -8.19
C HIS A 123 -10.34 -8.48 -7.73
N VAL A 124 -10.47 -7.97 -6.50
CA VAL A 124 -9.52 -7.01 -5.94
C VAL A 124 -8.17 -7.67 -5.70
N ARG A 125 -7.12 -7.03 -6.19
CA ARG A 125 -5.72 -7.48 -6.08
C ARG A 125 -5.08 -6.86 -4.84
N PHE A 126 -4.12 -7.59 -4.25
CA PHE A 126 -3.37 -7.12 -3.08
C PHE A 126 -1.87 -7.20 -3.30
N SER A 127 -1.15 -6.13 -2.93
CA SER A 127 0.28 -6.16 -2.64
C SER A 127 0.46 -6.06 -1.13
N LEU A 128 1.13 -7.06 -0.55
CA LEU A 128 1.32 -7.18 0.88
C LEU A 128 2.79 -6.93 1.23
N VAL A 129 3.06 -5.84 1.95
CA VAL A 129 4.41 -5.42 2.34
C VAL A 129 4.58 -5.61 3.84
N GLN A 130 5.40 -6.57 4.23
CA GLN A 130 5.67 -6.91 5.61
C GLN A 130 7.05 -6.39 6.02
N ASN A 131 7.11 -5.53 7.06
CA ASN A 131 8.37 -4.95 7.51
C ASN A 131 8.28 -4.41 8.95
N ALA A 132 9.42 -3.88 9.47
CA ALA A 132 9.45 -3.07 10.69
C ALA A 132 8.67 -1.76 10.49
N ARG A 133 8.21 -1.17 11.61
CA ARG A 133 7.33 0.01 11.59
C ARG A 133 7.88 1.16 10.76
N HIS A 134 9.16 1.53 10.96
CA HIS A 134 9.77 2.65 10.24
C HIS A 134 9.72 2.44 8.73
N ALA A 135 10.11 1.26 8.25
CA ALA A 135 10.12 0.95 6.82
C ALA A 135 8.71 0.91 6.21
N VAL A 136 7.70 0.47 6.97
CA VAL A 136 6.29 0.52 6.52
C VAL A 136 5.82 1.98 6.41
N VAL A 137 6.15 2.83 7.41
CA VAL A 137 5.77 4.25 7.38
C VAL A 137 6.50 5.01 6.27
N GLU A 138 7.79 4.74 6.03
CA GLU A 138 8.54 5.33 4.91
C GLU A 138 7.90 4.98 3.55
N LYS A 139 7.49 3.72 3.38
CA LYS A 139 6.79 3.28 2.15
C LYS A 139 5.42 3.94 1.98
N LEU A 140 4.72 4.19 3.08
CA LEU A 140 3.46 4.94 3.05
C LEU A 140 3.71 6.38 2.59
N ILE A 141 4.71 7.07 3.15
CA ILE A 141 5.10 8.43 2.76
C ILE A 141 5.53 8.47 1.28
N GLY A 142 6.29 7.46 0.83
CA GLY A 142 6.74 7.33 -0.55
C GLY A 142 5.65 6.93 -1.55
N GLY A 143 4.42 6.64 -1.10
CA GLY A 143 3.31 6.21 -1.97
C GLY A 143 3.49 4.80 -2.56
N GLU A 144 4.41 3.99 -2.00
CA GLU A 144 4.60 2.59 -2.40
C GLU A 144 3.49 1.67 -1.83
N ILE A 145 2.82 2.10 -0.78
CA ILE A 145 1.66 1.44 -0.17
C ILE A 145 0.56 2.47 0.12
N ASP A 146 -0.69 2.02 0.11
CA ASP A 146 -1.87 2.86 0.32
C ASP A 146 -2.26 2.95 1.79
N LEU A 147 -2.12 1.84 2.51
CA LEU A 147 -2.53 1.67 3.90
C LEU A 147 -1.42 1.03 4.71
N ALA A 148 -1.25 1.47 5.95
CA ALA A 148 -0.28 0.92 6.90
C ALA A 148 -0.97 0.47 8.19
N LEU A 149 -0.88 -0.83 8.52
CA LEU A 149 -1.36 -1.39 9.80
C LEU A 149 -0.16 -1.55 10.73
N VAL A 150 0.04 -0.58 11.61
CA VAL A 150 1.25 -0.42 12.42
C VAL A 150 0.95 -0.07 13.88
N ALA A 151 1.94 -0.25 14.74
CA ALA A 151 1.88 0.11 16.16
C ALA A 151 3.24 0.66 16.67
N PRO A 152 3.26 1.83 17.30
CA PRO A 152 2.13 2.79 17.34
C PRO A 152 1.80 3.36 15.95
N PRO A 153 0.58 3.88 15.73
CA PRO A 153 0.26 4.57 14.49
C PRO A 153 1.17 5.80 14.32
N PRO A 154 1.47 6.23 13.07
CA PRO A 154 2.27 7.41 12.83
C PRO A 154 1.52 8.67 13.27
N VAL A 155 2.28 9.66 13.74
CA VAL A 155 1.77 10.96 14.18
C VAL A 155 2.39 12.02 13.27
N GLY A 156 1.55 12.91 12.74
CA GLY A 156 1.97 13.99 11.86
C GLY A 156 0.77 14.57 11.11
N PRO A 157 0.87 15.82 10.61
CA PRO A 157 -0.22 16.46 9.87
C PRO A 157 -0.55 15.77 8.54
N GLU A 158 0.42 15.04 7.98
CA GLU A 158 0.32 14.28 6.74
C GLU A 158 -0.47 12.97 6.87
N PHE A 159 -0.66 12.45 8.11
CA PHE A 159 -1.32 11.17 8.33
C PHE A 159 -2.76 11.34 8.80
N GLU A 160 -3.61 10.47 8.34
CA GLU A 160 -4.84 10.06 9.02
C GLU A 160 -4.65 8.65 9.56
N SER A 161 -5.08 8.41 10.78
CA SER A 161 -5.03 7.07 11.38
C SER A 161 -6.23 6.82 12.27
N VAL A 162 -6.66 5.56 12.31
CA VAL A 162 -7.73 5.10 13.20
C VAL A 162 -7.21 3.94 14.02
N VAL A 163 -7.45 3.97 15.33
CA VAL A 163 -7.11 2.84 16.22
C VAL A 163 -7.98 1.64 15.86
N VAL A 164 -7.34 0.50 15.62
CA VAL A 164 -8.03 -0.74 15.22
C VAL A 164 -8.17 -1.69 16.41
N PHE A 165 -7.10 -1.91 17.15
CA PHE A 165 -7.10 -2.72 18.37
C PHE A 165 -5.91 -2.37 19.27
N GLU A 166 -5.99 -2.84 20.50
CA GLU A 166 -4.92 -2.73 21.50
C GLU A 166 -4.46 -4.11 21.92
N GLN A 167 -3.15 -4.29 22.04
CA GLN A 167 -2.51 -5.52 22.52
C GLN A 167 -1.84 -5.26 23.86
N PRO A 168 -2.24 -5.94 24.94
CA PRO A 168 -1.62 -5.73 26.27
C PRO A 168 -0.12 -6.01 26.25
N LEU A 169 0.65 -5.14 26.89
CA LEU A 169 2.06 -5.34 27.16
C LEU A 169 2.25 -6.20 28.43
N ILE A 170 3.26 -7.04 28.38
CA ILE A 170 3.67 -7.92 29.48
C ILE A 170 5.17 -7.86 29.66
N VAL A 171 5.63 -8.19 30.85
CA VAL A 171 7.04 -8.45 31.12
C VAL A 171 7.28 -9.95 31.00
N VAL A 172 8.31 -10.34 30.26
CA VAL A 172 8.72 -11.73 30.07
C VAL A 172 10.03 -11.93 30.81
N VAL A 173 10.07 -12.92 31.71
CA VAL A 173 11.23 -13.24 32.53
C VAL A 173 11.57 -14.73 32.42
N PRO A 174 12.83 -15.15 32.65
CA PRO A 174 13.16 -16.57 32.74
C PRO A 174 12.50 -17.22 33.96
N ALA A 175 12.28 -18.54 33.92
CA ALA A 175 11.80 -19.31 35.04
C ALA A 175 12.80 -19.22 36.19
N GLY A 176 12.30 -19.04 37.42
CA GLY A 176 13.13 -18.83 38.62
C GLY A 176 13.63 -17.41 38.84
N HIS A 177 13.25 -16.47 37.93
CA HIS A 177 13.64 -15.06 38.08
C HIS A 177 13.01 -14.42 39.33
N ARG A 178 13.70 -13.45 39.94
CA ARG A 178 13.23 -12.75 41.19
C ARG A 178 11.82 -12.11 41.02
N LEU A 179 11.45 -11.73 39.82
CA LEU A 179 10.14 -11.13 39.53
C LEU A 179 9.03 -12.16 39.32
N GLU A 180 9.34 -13.46 39.15
CA GLU A 180 8.34 -14.50 38.82
C GLU A 180 7.24 -14.62 39.92
N SER A 181 7.57 -14.35 41.17
CA SER A 181 6.60 -14.41 42.29
C SER A 181 5.66 -13.22 42.37
N ARG A 182 5.87 -12.18 41.55
CA ARG A 182 5.03 -10.99 41.55
C ARG A 182 3.72 -11.21 40.79
N ARG A 183 2.62 -10.65 41.30
CA ARG A 183 1.32 -10.65 40.61
C ARG A 183 1.30 -9.74 39.37
N ALA A 184 2.09 -8.66 39.40
CA ALA A 184 2.31 -7.73 38.31
C ALA A 184 3.67 -7.04 38.52
N VAL A 185 4.29 -6.60 37.44
CA VAL A 185 5.59 -5.93 37.39
C VAL A 185 5.40 -4.50 36.97
N ARG A 186 6.06 -3.56 37.62
CA ARG A 186 6.11 -2.16 37.20
C ARG A 186 7.32 -1.97 36.31
N ILE A 187 7.25 -0.96 35.41
CA ILE A 187 8.38 -0.69 34.53
C ILE A 187 9.65 -0.33 35.30
N GLU A 188 9.53 0.34 36.45
CA GLU A 188 10.64 0.71 37.32
C GLU A 188 11.35 -0.52 37.95
N ASP A 189 10.66 -1.67 38.08
CA ASP A 189 11.25 -2.91 38.56
C ASP A 189 12.28 -3.48 37.56
N LEU A 190 12.32 -2.97 36.33
CA LEU A 190 13.25 -3.39 35.26
C LEU A 190 14.52 -2.52 35.21
N ALA A 191 14.64 -1.47 36.01
CA ALA A 191 15.74 -0.50 35.94
C ALA A 191 17.13 -1.14 36.10
N ASP A 192 17.25 -2.18 36.94
CA ASP A 192 18.51 -2.88 37.22
C ASP A 192 18.66 -4.19 36.41
N GLU A 193 17.72 -4.49 35.51
CA GLU A 193 17.73 -5.73 34.73
C GLU A 193 18.49 -5.59 33.39
N ASP A 194 19.01 -6.72 32.95
CA ASP A 194 19.49 -6.87 31.58
C ASP A 194 18.29 -7.03 30.64
N LEU A 195 18.04 -6.05 29.78
CA LEU A 195 16.92 -6.09 28.83
C LEU A 195 17.33 -6.64 27.48
N ILE A 196 16.44 -7.47 26.95
CA ILE A 196 16.48 -7.96 25.58
C ILE A 196 15.34 -7.29 24.83
N THR A 197 15.61 -6.71 23.65
CA THR A 197 14.62 -5.91 22.94
C THR A 197 14.72 -6.11 21.42
N LEU A 198 13.84 -5.41 20.70
CA LEU A 198 13.95 -5.28 19.25
C LEU A 198 14.90 -4.15 18.87
N GLU A 199 15.45 -4.19 17.67
CA GLU A 199 16.29 -3.14 17.10
C GLU A 199 15.56 -1.80 16.98
N HIS A 200 16.32 -0.73 16.79
CA HIS A 200 15.76 0.58 16.46
C HIS A 200 14.89 0.53 15.19
N GLY A 201 13.81 1.31 15.17
CA GLY A 201 12.84 1.32 14.06
C GLY A 201 11.67 0.35 14.27
N TYR A 202 11.74 -0.53 15.24
CA TYR A 202 10.60 -1.34 15.66
C TYR A 202 9.72 -0.58 16.66
N GLY A 203 8.39 -0.63 16.46
CA GLY A 203 7.47 0.12 17.33
C GLY A 203 7.50 -0.34 18.79
N LEU A 204 7.75 -1.63 19.07
CA LEU A 204 7.85 -2.14 20.44
C LEU A 204 9.12 -1.64 21.13
N ARG A 205 10.23 -1.47 20.39
CA ARG A 205 11.45 -0.82 20.92
C ARG A 205 11.16 0.62 21.32
N GLN A 206 10.52 1.40 20.47
CA GLN A 206 10.13 2.77 20.77
C GLN A 206 9.27 2.85 22.05
N ILE A 207 8.25 1.99 22.16
CA ILE A 207 7.37 1.93 23.34
C ILE A 207 8.18 1.61 24.61
N THR A 208 9.12 0.67 24.53
CA THR A 208 9.98 0.31 25.67
C THR A 208 10.85 1.48 26.10
N ASP A 209 11.51 2.15 25.15
CA ASP A 209 12.35 3.33 25.41
C ASP A 209 11.54 4.45 26.04
N ASP A 210 10.36 4.77 25.53
CA ASP A 210 9.46 5.84 26.02
C ASP A 210 8.96 5.54 27.44
N MET A 211 8.62 4.27 27.73
CA MET A 211 8.18 3.85 29.07
C MET A 211 9.31 3.93 30.09
N CYS A 212 10.52 3.47 29.75
CA CYS A 212 11.68 3.55 30.63
C CYS A 212 12.08 5.01 30.91
N ALA A 213 12.08 5.86 29.86
CA ALA A 213 12.36 7.30 30.01
C ALA A 213 11.32 7.99 30.89
N THR A 214 10.03 7.67 30.75
CA THR A 214 8.96 8.19 31.61
C THR A 214 9.13 7.75 33.05
N ALA A 215 9.63 6.53 33.28
CA ALA A 215 9.96 6.00 34.62
C ALA A 215 11.30 6.51 35.18
N GLY A 216 12.02 7.33 34.45
CA GLY A 216 13.23 8.03 34.90
C GLY A 216 14.51 7.19 34.83
N PHE A 217 14.57 6.16 34.00
CA PHE A 217 15.79 5.39 33.83
C PHE A 217 16.09 5.07 32.34
N THR A 218 17.37 4.81 32.06
CA THR A 218 17.83 4.34 30.76
C THR A 218 18.01 2.83 30.82
N PRO A 219 17.34 2.03 29.98
CA PRO A 219 17.45 0.59 30.02
C PRO A 219 18.83 0.10 29.57
N ARG A 220 19.32 -0.97 30.18
CA ARG A 220 20.55 -1.65 29.77
C ARG A 220 20.21 -2.77 28.80
N TYR A 221 20.33 -2.49 27.49
CA TYR A 221 20.11 -3.49 26.46
C TYR A 221 21.34 -4.37 26.27
N VAL A 222 21.18 -5.68 26.47
CA VAL A 222 22.25 -6.68 26.28
C VAL A 222 22.12 -7.42 24.97
N PHE A 223 20.90 -7.50 24.40
CA PHE A 223 20.65 -8.06 23.08
C PHE A 223 19.58 -7.23 22.35
N GLU A 224 19.79 -7.03 21.06
CA GLU A 224 18.85 -6.41 20.15
C GLU A 224 18.55 -7.38 18.99
N CYS A 225 17.27 -7.62 18.69
CA CYS A 225 16.82 -8.63 17.74
C CYS A 225 15.83 -8.03 16.73
N GLN A 226 15.57 -8.76 15.65
CA GLN A 226 14.57 -8.35 14.65
C GLN A 226 13.22 -9.06 14.83
N GLU A 227 13.17 -10.14 15.58
CA GLU A 227 11.99 -10.99 15.77
C GLU A 227 11.64 -11.18 17.24
N ILE A 228 10.34 -11.03 17.58
CA ILE A 228 9.82 -11.19 18.95
C ILE A 228 10.09 -12.61 19.48
N GLU A 229 9.98 -13.63 18.61
CA GLU A 229 10.20 -15.02 19.04
C GLU A 229 11.68 -15.29 19.37
N THR A 230 12.61 -14.60 18.70
CA THR A 230 14.03 -14.64 19.09
C THR A 230 14.25 -14.03 20.47
N VAL A 231 13.61 -12.90 20.76
CA VAL A 231 13.65 -12.28 22.10
C VAL A 231 13.12 -13.26 23.15
N ARG A 232 11.97 -13.92 22.91
CA ARG A 232 11.42 -14.95 23.82
C ARG A 232 12.40 -16.09 24.04
N GLY A 233 13.04 -16.58 23.00
CA GLY A 233 14.03 -17.64 23.08
C GLY A 233 15.23 -17.26 23.96
N LEU A 234 15.75 -16.03 23.82
CA LEU A 234 16.86 -15.52 24.64
C LEU A 234 16.45 -15.36 26.12
N VAL A 235 15.22 -14.87 26.38
CA VAL A 235 14.68 -14.83 27.75
C VAL A 235 14.55 -16.24 28.32
N ALA A 236 14.01 -17.20 27.57
CA ALA A 236 13.89 -18.59 28.04
C ALA A 236 15.25 -19.23 28.34
N ALA A 237 16.31 -18.80 27.65
CA ALA A 237 17.69 -19.21 27.91
C ALA A 237 18.32 -18.52 29.16
N GLY A 238 17.61 -17.63 29.84
CA GLY A 238 18.09 -16.94 31.05
C GLY A 238 19.03 -15.76 30.78
N LEU A 239 19.02 -15.19 29.58
CA LEU A 239 19.96 -14.15 29.15
C LEU A 239 19.49 -12.71 29.43
N GLY A 240 18.30 -12.53 30.02
CA GLY A 240 17.73 -11.25 30.38
C GLY A 240 16.22 -11.29 30.48
N VAL A 241 15.60 -10.13 30.56
CA VAL A 241 14.14 -9.93 30.59
C VAL A 241 13.68 -9.08 29.44
N ALA A 242 12.39 -9.08 29.11
CA ALA A 242 11.87 -8.29 28.00
C ALA A 242 10.47 -7.72 28.27
N LEU A 243 10.17 -6.58 27.65
CA LEU A 243 8.81 -6.05 27.53
C LEU A 243 8.27 -6.48 26.16
N LEU A 244 7.22 -7.31 26.14
CA LEU A 244 6.63 -7.89 24.94
C LEU A 244 5.10 -7.82 24.99
N THR A 245 4.46 -8.44 24.04
CA THR A 245 3.01 -8.75 24.03
C THR A 245 2.85 -10.25 24.35
N HIS A 246 1.63 -10.70 24.67
CA HIS A 246 1.37 -12.12 24.84
C HIS A 246 1.81 -12.93 23.62
N ALA A 247 2.29 -14.14 23.86
CA ALA A 247 2.63 -15.06 22.80
C ALA A 247 1.35 -15.46 22.03
N GLU A 248 1.42 -15.41 20.70
CA GLU A 248 0.33 -15.91 19.84
C GLU A 248 0.30 -17.45 19.80
N PHE A 249 1.40 -18.09 20.16
CA PHE A 249 1.59 -19.54 20.21
C PHE A 249 2.08 -19.97 21.57
N VAL A 250 2.15 -21.28 21.78
CA VAL A 250 2.72 -21.84 23.01
C VAL A 250 4.14 -21.28 23.17
N PRO A 251 4.40 -20.50 24.23
CA PRO A 251 5.73 -19.92 24.44
C PRO A 251 6.75 -21.05 24.72
N PRO A 252 8.04 -20.82 24.40
CA PRO A 252 9.08 -21.79 24.76
C PRO A 252 9.09 -22.07 26.27
N PRO A 253 9.35 -23.32 26.69
CA PRO A 253 9.49 -23.63 28.11
C PRO A 253 10.63 -22.83 28.70
N GLY A 254 10.54 -22.52 30.01
CA GLY A 254 11.60 -21.80 30.69
C GLY A 254 11.41 -20.29 30.83
N LEU A 255 10.27 -19.76 30.41
CA LEU A 255 9.91 -18.36 30.65
C LEU A 255 8.56 -18.20 31.38
N ARG A 256 8.34 -17.02 31.93
CA ARG A 256 7.08 -16.59 32.55
C ARG A 256 6.65 -15.25 31.96
N GLU A 257 5.36 -15.15 31.69
CA GLU A 257 4.69 -13.90 31.26
C GLU A 257 4.02 -13.27 32.49
N LEU A 258 4.37 -12.04 32.79
CA LEU A 258 3.88 -11.31 33.98
C LEU A 258 3.13 -10.05 33.51
N PRO A 259 1.95 -9.76 34.06
CA PRO A 259 1.21 -8.54 33.75
C PRO A 259 2.03 -7.28 34.07
N LEU A 260 2.00 -6.30 33.20
CA LEU A 260 2.54 -4.97 33.48
C LEU A 260 1.56 -4.16 34.33
N SER A 261 2.07 -3.34 35.25
CA SER A 261 1.30 -2.45 36.13
C SER A 261 1.86 -1.02 36.11
N PRO A 262 1.08 0.02 35.82
CA PRO A 262 -0.33 -0.06 35.39
C PRO A 262 -0.47 -0.81 34.05
N ARG A 263 -1.65 -1.38 33.80
CA ARG A 263 -1.94 -2.02 32.50
C ARG A 263 -1.74 -1.02 31.38
N THR A 264 -0.91 -1.38 30.43
CA THR A 264 -0.60 -0.57 29.26
C THR A 264 -0.61 -1.49 28.06
N GLY A 265 -1.06 -0.97 26.92
CA GLY A 265 -1.16 -1.73 25.69
C GLY A 265 -0.40 -1.09 24.54
N ARG A 266 -0.11 -1.91 23.56
CA ARG A 266 0.41 -1.51 22.27
C ARG A 266 -0.76 -1.23 21.34
N ILE A 267 -0.93 0.03 20.96
CA ILE A 267 -2.04 0.48 20.13
C ILE A 267 -1.69 0.25 18.65
N PHE A 268 -2.54 -0.50 17.95
CA PHE A 268 -2.47 -0.68 16.50
C PHE A 268 -3.43 0.26 15.80
N GLY A 269 -2.93 0.95 14.79
CA GLY A 269 -3.73 1.82 13.93
C GLY A 269 -3.58 1.46 12.47
N LEU A 270 -4.66 1.63 11.73
CA LEU A 270 -4.65 1.69 10.28
C LEU A 270 -4.44 3.14 9.87
N ALA A 271 -3.39 3.42 9.12
CA ALA A 271 -2.98 4.76 8.72
C ALA A 271 -2.89 4.90 7.20
N TRP A 272 -3.12 6.12 6.71
CA TRP A 272 -2.97 6.51 5.31
C TRP A 272 -2.57 7.98 5.22
N LEU A 273 -2.17 8.43 4.02
CA LEU A 273 -1.83 9.84 3.78
C LEU A 273 -3.13 10.66 3.60
N LYS A 274 -3.23 11.76 4.34
CA LYS A 274 -4.41 12.63 4.38
C LYS A 274 -4.71 13.29 3.02
N ASP A 275 -3.66 13.81 2.37
CA ASP A 275 -3.80 14.59 1.15
C ASP A 275 -3.73 13.72 -0.12
N ASN A 276 -3.62 12.40 0.02
CA ASN A 276 -3.65 11.46 -1.09
C ASN A 276 -5.03 10.78 -1.16
N PRO A 277 -5.88 11.13 -2.16
CA PRO A 277 -7.20 10.52 -2.27
C PRO A 277 -7.07 9.01 -2.53
N LEU A 278 -7.57 8.21 -1.60
CA LEU A 278 -7.53 6.76 -1.72
C LEU A 278 -8.40 6.28 -2.90
N PRO A 279 -7.90 5.39 -3.74
CA PRO A 279 -8.68 4.71 -4.79
C PRO A 279 -9.93 4.02 -4.20
N PRO A 280 -10.99 3.79 -5.00
CA PRO A 280 -12.24 3.21 -4.51
C PRO A 280 -12.07 1.86 -3.80
N ALA A 281 -11.27 0.94 -4.35
CA ALA A 281 -10.99 -0.37 -3.75
C ALA A 281 -10.24 -0.24 -2.40
N VAL A 282 -9.29 0.70 -2.31
CA VAL A 282 -8.55 0.97 -1.08
C VAL A 282 -9.46 1.54 0.00
N ARG A 283 -10.36 2.47 -0.35
CA ARG A 283 -11.37 3.00 0.59
C ARG A 283 -12.30 1.90 1.09
N ALA A 284 -12.81 1.07 0.19
CA ALA A 284 -13.69 -0.03 0.55
C ALA A 284 -12.99 -1.03 1.49
N PHE A 285 -11.74 -1.38 1.21
CA PHE A 285 -10.95 -2.26 2.08
C PHE A 285 -10.65 -1.62 3.43
N ARG A 286 -10.28 -0.33 3.48
CA ARG A 286 -10.11 0.41 4.73
C ARG A 286 -11.38 0.35 5.59
N ASP A 287 -12.53 0.66 4.99
CA ASP A 287 -13.80 0.70 5.70
C ASP A 287 -14.22 -0.70 6.19
N HIS A 288 -13.93 -1.76 5.41
CA HIS A 288 -14.09 -3.15 5.82
C HIS A 288 -13.19 -3.49 7.03
N ALA A 289 -11.91 -3.11 6.98
CA ALA A 289 -10.96 -3.34 8.07
C ALA A 289 -11.39 -2.69 9.38
N LEU A 290 -11.86 -1.44 9.31
CA LEU A 290 -12.37 -0.72 10.49
C LEU A 290 -13.63 -1.37 11.05
N LYS A 291 -14.58 -1.76 10.20
CA LYS A 291 -15.82 -2.44 10.62
C LYS A 291 -15.53 -3.80 11.26
N THR A 292 -14.62 -4.59 10.71
CA THR A 292 -14.25 -5.91 11.23
C THR A 292 -13.71 -5.84 12.67
N HIS A 293 -13.07 -4.74 13.04
CA HIS A 293 -12.54 -4.51 14.38
C HIS A 293 -13.44 -3.64 15.27
N GLY A 294 -14.72 -3.42 14.90
CA GLY A 294 -15.72 -2.74 15.74
C GLY A 294 -15.50 -1.24 15.85
N VAL A 295 -14.78 -0.63 14.93
CA VAL A 295 -14.59 0.82 14.88
C VAL A 295 -15.73 1.43 14.06
N GLU A 296 -16.75 1.96 14.72
CA GLU A 296 -17.76 2.81 14.10
C GLU A 296 -17.19 4.23 13.92
N ARG A 297 -17.47 4.84 12.75
CA ARG A 297 -17.11 6.24 12.46
C ARG A 297 -18.06 7.20 13.13
#